data_917bc0a5723c249a896bbf97a72afa8d
#
_entry.id   917bc0a5723c249a896bbf97a72afa8d
#
_cell.length_a   1.000
_cell.length_b   1.000
_cell.length_c   1.000
_cell.angle_alpha   90.00
_cell.angle_beta   90.00
_cell.angle_gamma   90.00
#
_symmetry.space_group_name_H-M   'P 1'
#
loop_
_entity.id
_entity.type
_entity.pdbx_description
1 polymer ?
#
loop_
_entity_poly.entity_id
_entity_poly.type
_entity_poly.pdbx_seq_one_letter_code
_entity_poly.pdbx_strand_id
1 'polypeptide(L)'
;MAVDKIVLKGLTKVFSTGYGPVTALSSVDLTVREGEFFVLLGPSGCGKTTLIRIMAGLEHQTSGEFTIARTDGAKPQTAMVFQEDSVFPWMTVQENIGYGLSIQGVPRPAIARTVTMYLEKVGLTRFARAYPFQLSGGMKKRVGVARAFAADPEVLLMDEPFGELDEQTRVLLQAELVKIWDENRKTVVFITHSIDEAIVLADRILVMTAAPGRVKAVVEVPFPRPRQAYEMRADPAYGRLIHQLWGLLREEVLKAKGEEVAVHVPLI
;
A
#
# COMPACT_ATOMS: atom_id res chain seq x y z
N MET A 1 -13.64 21.19 -5.84
CA MET A 1 -12.44 20.63 -6.50
C MET A 1 -11.83 19.63 -5.56
N ALA A 2 -11.37 18.47 -6.07
CA ALA A 2 -10.66 17.51 -5.22
C ALA A 2 -9.33 18.15 -4.75
N VAL A 3 -9.02 18.02 -3.48
CA VAL A 3 -7.79 18.57 -2.88
C VAL A 3 -6.63 17.58 -3.16
N ASP A 4 -5.51 18.10 -3.62
CA ASP A 4 -4.30 17.30 -3.81
C ASP A 4 -3.66 17.00 -2.45
N LYS A 5 -3.67 15.71 -2.06
CA LYS A 5 -3.15 15.27 -0.76
C LYS A 5 -1.66 14.98 -0.80
N ILE A 6 -1.20 14.33 -1.86
CA ILE A 6 0.21 14.02 -2.09
C ILE A 6 0.62 14.57 -3.44
N VAL A 7 1.72 15.29 -3.49
CA VAL A 7 2.29 15.84 -4.74
C VAL A 7 3.79 15.52 -4.80
N LEU A 8 4.20 14.91 -5.91
CA LEU A 8 5.58 14.69 -6.27
C LEU A 8 5.87 15.42 -7.57
N LYS A 9 7.03 16.10 -7.66
CA LYS A 9 7.49 16.81 -8.85
C LYS A 9 8.94 16.46 -9.14
N GLY A 10 9.17 15.75 -10.24
CA GLY A 10 10.50 15.35 -10.70
C GLY A 10 11.27 14.50 -9.69
N LEU A 11 10.54 13.74 -8.82
CA LEU A 11 11.17 13.01 -7.73
C LEU A 11 12.12 11.95 -8.27
N THR A 12 13.37 12.00 -7.83
CA THR A 12 14.44 11.10 -8.24
C THR A 12 15.12 10.50 -7.01
N LYS A 13 15.44 9.21 -7.06
CA LYS A 13 16.22 8.52 -6.03
C LYS A 13 17.35 7.73 -6.65
N VAL A 14 18.56 8.05 -6.21
CA VAL A 14 19.81 7.33 -6.56
C VAL A 14 20.41 6.79 -5.26
N PHE A 15 20.69 5.51 -5.23
CA PHE A 15 21.44 4.86 -4.13
C PHE A 15 22.91 4.77 -4.50
N SER A 16 23.79 5.09 -3.56
CA SER A 16 25.23 4.82 -3.68
C SER A 16 25.50 3.39 -3.21
N THR A 17 25.99 2.54 -4.10
CA THR A 17 26.33 1.15 -3.77
C THR A 17 27.85 0.93 -3.95
N GLY A 18 28.38 -0.19 -3.42
CA GLY A 18 29.78 -0.57 -3.63
C GLY A 18 30.16 -0.81 -5.10
N TYR A 19 29.15 -0.96 -5.98
CA TYR A 19 29.32 -1.17 -7.43
C TYR A 19 29.00 0.08 -8.27
N GLY A 20 28.77 1.23 -7.61
CA GLY A 20 28.41 2.48 -8.26
C GLY A 20 26.99 2.95 -7.96
N PRO A 21 26.57 4.10 -8.54
CA PRO A 21 25.24 4.65 -8.31
C PRO A 21 24.16 3.83 -9.02
N VAL A 22 23.09 3.52 -8.30
CA VAL A 22 21.89 2.82 -8.82
C VAL A 22 20.70 3.75 -8.76
N THR A 23 20.13 4.11 -9.91
CA THR A 23 18.94 4.94 -9.99
C THR A 23 17.70 4.07 -9.78
N ALA A 24 17.02 4.20 -8.64
CA ALA A 24 15.79 3.48 -8.34
C ALA A 24 14.56 4.19 -8.92
N LEU A 25 14.50 5.52 -8.82
CA LEU A 25 13.42 6.36 -9.33
C LEU A 25 14.00 7.49 -10.18
N SER A 26 13.37 7.80 -11.31
CA SER A 26 13.85 8.82 -12.24
C SER A 26 12.70 9.74 -12.65
N SER A 27 12.69 10.96 -12.12
CA SER A 27 11.74 12.04 -12.45
C SER A 27 10.27 11.57 -12.36
N VAL A 28 9.86 11.17 -11.17
CA VAL A 28 8.47 10.74 -10.91
C VAL A 28 7.62 11.97 -10.59
N ASP A 29 6.60 12.22 -11.43
CA ASP A 29 5.56 13.21 -11.22
C ASP A 29 4.26 12.51 -10.87
N LEU A 30 3.64 12.84 -9.73
CA LEU A 30 2.45 12.17 -9.23
C LEU A 30 1.63 13.11 -8.37
N THR A 31 0.31 13.02 -8.51
CA THR A 31 -0.65 13.65 -7.60
C THR A 31 -1.68 12.62 -7.14
N VAL A 32 -1.86 12.49 -5.82
CA VAL A 32 -2.91 11.68 -5.17
C VAL A 32 -3.88 12.62 -4.49
N ARG A 33 -5.18 12.42 -4.74
CA ARG A 33 -6.26 13.25 -4.19
C ARG A 33 -6.60 12.85 -2.76
N GLU A 34 -7.15 13.77 -1.98
CA GLU A 34 -7.64 13.47 -0.64
C GLU A 34 -8.78 12.44 -0.70
N GLY A 35 -8.74 11.44 0.19
CA GLY A 35 -9.72 10.36 0.26
C GLY A 35 -9.66 9.35 -0.91
N GLU A 36 -8.64 9.42 -1.75
CA GLU A 36 -8.45 8.50 -2.88
C GLU A 36 -7.79 7.20 -2.43
N PHE A 37 -8.23 6.08 -2.99
CA PHE A 37 -7.51 4.81 -2.94
C PHE A 37 -6.64 4.69 -4.19
N PHE A 38 -5.37 5.02 -4.07
CA PHE A 38 -4.41 5.07 -5.16
C PHE A 38 -3.50 3.84 -5.16
N VAL A 39 -3.38 3.15 -6.29
CA VAL A 39 -2.58 1.93 -6.40
C VAL A 39 -1.35 2.16 -7.28
N LEU A 40 -0.20 1.71 -6.79
CA LEU A 40 1.06 1.60 -7.54
C LEU A 40 1.20 0.19 -8.08
N LEU A 41 1.22 0.03 -9.39
CA LEU A 41 1.32 -1.23 -10.09
C LEU A 41 2.59 -1.24 -10.96
N GLY A 42 3.36 -2.32 -10.94
CA GLY A 42 4.58 -2.42 -11.74
C GLY A 42 5.37 -3.69 -11.42
N PRO A 43 6.40 -4.03 -12.23
CA PRO A 43 7.23 -5.20 -12.03
C PRO A 43 8.01 -5.13 -10.71
N SER A 44 8.54 -6.27 -10.26
CA SER A 44 9.46 -6.32 -9.12
C SER A 44 10.71 -5.47 -9.42
N GLY A 45 11.27 -4.83 -8.38
CA GLY A 45 12.46 -4.00 -8.52
C GLY A 45 12.26 -2.63 -9.18
N CYS A 46 11.07 -2.26 -9.66
CA CYS A 46 10.82 -0.98 -10.34
C CYS A 46 10.78 0.26 -9.42
N GLY A 47 11.02 0.12 -8.13
CA GLY A 47 11.11 1.26 -7.20
C GLY A 47 9.84 1.60 -6.42
N LYS A 48 8.75 0.80 -6.49
CA LYS A 48 7.50 1.03 -5.72
C LYS A 48 7.74 1.15 -4.22
N THR A 49 8.45 0.18 -3.63
CA THR A 49 8.82 0.19 -2.21
C THR A 49 9.71 1.39 -1.86
N THR A 50 10.61 1.80 -2.74
CA THR A 50 11.42 3.02 -2.55
C THR A 50 10.53 4.26 -2.51
N LEU A 51 9.56 4.36 -3.42
CA LEU A 51 8.65 5.48 -3.51
C LEU A 51 7.78 5.60 -2.24
N ILE A 52 7.19 4.49 -1.79
CA ILE A 52 6.34 4.50 -0.60
C ILE A 52 7.15 4.77 0.69
N ARG A 53 8.40 4.30 0.76
CA ARG A 53 9.31 4.61 1.89
C ARG A 53 9.68 6.09 1.93
N ILE A 54 9.83 6.75 0.79
CA ILE A 54 10.01 8.21 0.75
C ILE A 54 8.76 8.90 1.27
N MET A 55 7.56 8.46 0.85
CA MET A 55 6.29 9.01 1.36
C MET A 55 6.11 8.78 2.87
N ALA A 56 6.64 7.68 3.41
CA ALA A 56 6.63 7.37 4.84
C ALA A 56 7.68 8.16 5.66
N GLY A 57 8.58 8.90 5.01
CA GLY A 57 9.71 9.56 5.68
C GLY A 57 10.81 8.60 6.15
N LEU A 58 10.79 7.34 5.67
CA LEU A 58 11.80 6.31 5.96
C LEU A 58 13.00 6.37 5.03
N GLU A 59 12.88 7.11 3.93
CA GLU A 59 13.92 7.31 2.93
C GLU A 59 13.82 8.74 2.40
N HIS A 60 14.92 9.29 1.89
CA HIS A 60 14.97 10.63 1.29
C HIS A 60 15.19 10.56 -0.22
N GLN A 61 14.51 11.42 -0.97
CA GLN A 61 14.78 11.62 -2.39
C GLN A 61 16.18 12.23 -2.60
N THR A 62 16.78 11.94 -3.74
CA THR A 62 18.05 12.57 -4.15
C THR A 62 17.80 13.96 -4.73
N SER A 63 16.70 14.13 -5.49
CA SER A 63 16.27 15.41 -6.05
C SER A 63 14.77 15.40 -6.32
N GLY A 64 14.22 16.56 -6.70
CA GLY A 64 12.78 16.77 -6.88
C GLY A 64 12.07 17.16 -5.58
N GLU A 65 10.78 17.40 -5.68
CA GLU A 65 9.93 17.85 -4.57
C GLU A 65 8.93 16.77 -4.17
N PHE A 66 8.68 16.66 -2.87
CA PHE A 66 7.65 15.80 -2.29
C PHE A 66 6.93 16.54 -1.18
N THR A 67 5.60 16.55 -1.24
CA THR A 67 4.76 17.16 -0.22
C THR A 67 3.54 16.29 0.09
N ILE A 68 3.16 16.23 1.38
CA ILE A 68 1.85 15.74 1.84
C ILE A 68 1.15 16.92 2.50
N ALA A 69 0.01 17.31 1.95
CA ALA A 69 -0.81 18.38 2.53
C ALA A 69 -1.36 17.92 3.88
N ARG A 70 -1.12 18.69 4.95
CA ARG A 70 -1.69 18.42 6.27
C ARG A 70 -3.06 19.07 6.37
N THR A 71 -4.05 18.27 6.76
CA THR A 71 -5.42 18.73 7.01
C THR A 71 -5.66 18.90 8.51
N ASP A 72 -5.07 18.01 9.32
CA ASP A 72 -5.19 18.02 10.78
C ASP A 72 -3.81 17.84 11.42
N GLY A 73 -3.30 18.90 12.05
CA GLY A 73 -1.99 18.87 12.70
C GLY A 73 -1.90 17.95 13.91
N ALA A 74 -3.02 17.49 14.47
CA ALA A 74 -3.06 16.57 15.61
C ALA A 74 -2.92 15.10 15.19
N LYS A 75 -3.19 14.77 13.91
CA LYS A 75 -3.09 13.39 13.41
C LYS A 75 -1.69 13.06 12.92
N PRO A 76 -1.27 11.78 12.99
CA PRO A 76 -0.09 11.32 12.27
C PRO A 76 -0.23 11.60 10.77
N GLN A 77 0.82 12.10 10.15
CA GLN A 77 0.78 12.38 8.72
C GLN A 77 0.63 11.09 7.91
N THR A 78 1.36 10.05 8.30
CA THR A 78 1.33 8.73 7.64
C THR A 78 1.29 7.59 8.65
N ALA A 79 0.73 6.45 8.25
CA ALA A 79 0.98 5.15 8.86
C ALA A 79 1.25 4.12 7.76
N MET A 80 2.16 3.18 8.01
CA MET A 80 2.60 2.21 7.01
C MET A 80 2.30 0.78 7.43
N VAL A 81 1.76 0.00 6.49
CA VAL A 81 1.68 -1.46 6.55
C VAL A 81 2.78 -2.00 5.64
N PHE A 82 3.69 -2.77 6.21
CA PHE A 82 4.84 -3.34 5.49
C PHE A 82 4.49 -4.68 4.84
N GLN A 83 5.25 -5.06 3.84
CA GLN A 83 5.13 -6.36 3.17
C GLN A 83 5.36 -7.52 4.14
N GLU A 84 6.40 -7.44 4.96
CA GLU A 84 6.67 -8.41 6.02
C GLU A 84 5.74 -8.23 7.22
N ASP A 85 5.65 -9.28 8.07
CA ASP A 85 4.90 -9.21 9.32
C ASP A 85 5.53 -8.16 10.26
N SER A 86 4.88 -7.02 10.37
CA SER A 86 5.36 -5.89 11.19
C SER A 86 4.71 -5.81 12.57
N VAL A 87 3.98 -6.84 12.99
CA VAL A 87 3.37 -6.88 14.33
C VAL A 87 4.45 -7.09 15.39
N PHE A 88 4.35 -6.38 16.51
CA PHE A 88 5.30 -6.47 17.60
C PHE A 88 5.14 -7.82 18.33
N PRO A 89 6.13 -8.73 18.27
CA PRO A 89 5.99 -10.10 18.79
C PRO A 89 5.85 -10.18 20.31
N TRP A 90 6.26 -9.15 21.03
CA TRP A 90 6.16 -9.03 22.50
C TRP A 90 4.88 -8.38 22.99
N MET A 91 3.99 -7.95 22.08
CA MET A 91 2.69 -7.34 22.38
C MET A 91 1.56 -8.27 21.97
N THR A 92 0.47 -8.25 22.74
CA THR A 92 -0.79 -8.89 22.36
C THR A 92 -1.43 -8.21 21.14
N VAL A 93 -2.43 -8.84 20.54
CA VAL A 93 -3.19 -8.27 19.41
C VAL A 93 -3.78 -6.90 19.77
N GLN A 94 -4.44 -6.78 20.93
CA GLN A 94 -5.04 -5.51 21.36
C GLN A 94 -3.99 -4.43 21.61
N GLU A 95 -2.83 -4.76 22.17
CA GLU A 95 -1.73 -3.83 22.38
C GLU A 95 -1.11 -3.38 21.05
N ASN A 96 -0.94 -4.30 20.10
CA ASN A 96 -0.50 -3.96 18.76
C ASN A 96 -1.43 -2.94 18.09
N ILE A 97 -2.76 -3.18 18.12
CA ILE A 97 -3.75 -2.28 17.51
C ILE A 97 -3.74 -0.91 18.20
N GLY A 98 -3.65 -0.88 19.53
CA GLY A 98 -3.66 0.35 20.33
C GLY A 98 -2.34 1.12 20.35
N TYR A 99 -1.25 0.54 19.83
CA TYR A 99 0.10 1.09 19.98
C TYR A 99 0.22 2.53 19.47
N GLY A 100 -0.22 2.80 18.24
CA GLY A 100 -0.14 4.13 17.65
C GLY A 100 -0.89 5.19 18.46
N LEU A 101 -2.06 4.84 19.00
CA LEU A 101 -2.85 5.72 19.86
C LEU A 101 -2.13 6.00 21.21
N SER A 102 -1.43 5.01 21.75
CA SER A 102 -0.68 5.18 23.00
C SER A 102 0.49 6.15 22.84
N ILE A 103 1.20 6.11 21.69
CA ILE A 103 2.27 7.05 21.34
C ILE A 103 1.73 8.48 21.16
N GLN A 104 0.51 8.61 20.63
CA GLN A 104 -0.18 9.91 20.48
C GLN A 104 -0.70 10.47 21.81
N GLY A 105 -0.54 9.76 22.94
CA GLY A 105 -1.02 10.20 24.25
C GLY A 105 -2.53 10.12 24.42
N VAL A 106 -3.23 9.35 23.60
CA VAL A 106 -4.69 9.17 23.69
C VAL A 106 -5.05 8.52 25.03
N PRO A 107 -6.10 8.99 25.75
CA PRO A 107 -6.51 8.40 27.03
C PRO A 107 -6.88 6.91 26.90
N ARG A 108 -6.45 6.09 27.89
CA ARG A 108 -6.70 4.63 27.91
C ARG A 108 -8.15 4.20 27.61
N PRO A 109 -9.19 4.87 28.13
CA PRO A 109 -10.58 4.47 27.80
C PRO A 109 -10.94 4.69 26.33
N ALA A 110 -10.37 5.70 25.66
CA ALA A 110 -10.56 5.94 24.24
C ALA A 110 -9.81 4.90 23.40
N ILE A 111 -8.55 4.57 23.78
CA ILE A 111 -7.78 3.48 23.15
C ILE A 111 -8.59 2.18 23.22
N ALA A 112 -9.11 1.81 24.39
CA ALA A 112 -9.88 0.57 24.57
C ALA A 112 -11.08 0.51 23.63
N ARG A 113 -11.86 1.60 23.50
CA ARG A 113 -13.00 1.67 22.56
C ARG A 113 -12.57 1.47 21.11
N THR A 114 -11.53 2.18 20.67
CA THR A 114 -11.01 2.07 19.30
C THR A 114 -10.49 0.66 19.01
N VAL A 115 -9.74 0.08 19.94
CA VAL A 115 -9.21 -1.29 19.82
C VAL A 115 -10.36 -2.30 19.70
N THR A 116 -11.40 -2.22 20.55
CA THR A 116 -12.56 -3.11 20.48
C THR A 116 -13.23 -3.02 19.11
N MET A 117 -13.47 -1.80 18.61
CA MET A 117 -14.06 -1.58 17.29
C MET A 117 -13.25 -2.21 16.16
N TYR A 118 -11.92 -2.04 16.16
CA TYR A 118 -11.09 -2.64 15.11
C TYR A 118 -10.93 -4.16 15.25
N LEU A 119 -10.90 -4.71 16.47
CA LEU A 119 -10.95 -6.15 16.70
C LEU A 119 -12.21 -6.79 16.09
N GLU A 120 -13.36 -6.14 16.24
CA GLU A 120 -14.62 -6.58 15.62
C GLU A 120 -14.56 -6.50 14.09
N LYS A 121 -14.10 -5.35 13.54
CA LYS A 121 -13.98 -5.14 12.09
C LYS A 121 -13.09 -6.15 11.38
N VAL A 122 -12.00 -6.58 12.02
CA VAL A 122 -11.08 -7.57 11.45
C VAL A 122 -11.32 -9.01 11.95
N GLY A 123 -12.41 -9.24 12.69
CA GLY A 123 -12.80 -10.57 13.15
C GLY A 123 -11.86 -11.21 14.17
N LEU A 124 -11.13 -10.42 14.95
CA LEU A 124 -10.11 -10.91 15.90
C LEU A 124 -10.47 -10.74 17.38
N THR A 125 -11.75 -10.47 17.71
CA THR A 125 -12.21 -10.24 19.09
C THR A 125 -11.79 -11.35 20.05
N ARG A 126 -11.89 -12.62 19.62
CA ARG A 126 -11.51 -13.79 20.44
C ARG A 126 -9.99 -13.90 20.66
N PHE A 127 -9.19 -13.24 19.84
CA PHE A 127 -7.74 -13.27 19.86
C PHE A 127 -7.13 -12.01 20.46
N ALA A 128 -7.92 -11.12 21.08
CA ALA A 128 -7.48 -9.83 21.61
C ALA A 128 -6.23 -9.94 22.51
N ARG A 129 -6.18 -11.00 23.35
CA ARG A 129 -5.08 -11.27 24.30
C ARG A 129 -4.01 -12.22 23.76
N ALA A 130 -4.17 -12.74 22.53
CA ALA A 130 -3.18 -13.62 21.93
C ALA A 130 -1.94 -12.83 21.49
N TYR A 131 -0.80 -13.50 21.50
CA TYR A 131 0.46 -13.00 20.97
C TYR A 131 0.62 -13.40 19.49
N PRO A 132 1.45 -12.67 18.70
CA PRO A 132 1.63 -12.94 17.28
C PRO A 132 2.03 -14.37 16.92
N PHE A 133 2.81 -15.06 17.75
CA PHE A 133 3.20 -16.45 17.51
C PHE A 133 2.02 -17.44 17.60
N GLN A 134 0.88 -17.03 18.15
CA GLN A 134 -0.35 -17.84 18.25
C GLN A 134 -1.30 -17.60 17.06
N LEU A 135 -0.92 -16.74 16.10
CA LEU A 135 -1.75 -16.30 14.98
C LEU A 135 -1.27 -16.90 13.66
N SER A 136 -2.20 -17.15 12.73
CA SER A 136 -1.86 -17.41 11.33
C SER A 136 -1.29 -16.17 10.64
N GLY A 137 -0.62 -16.32 9.50
CA GLY A 137 -0.12 -15.19 8.71
C GLY A 137 -1.22 -14.20 8.32
N GLY A 138 -2.38 -14.70 7.86
CA GLY A 138 -3.53 -13.84 7.55
C GLY A 138 -4.06 -13.07 8.77
N MET A 139 -4.08 -13.69 9.96
CA MET A 139 -4.46 -13.00 11.19
C MET A 139 -3.46 -11.89 11.56
N LYS A 140 -2.17 -12.13 11.40
CA LYS A 140 -1.13 -11.09 11.63
C LYS A 140 -1.29 -9.92 10.65
N LYS A 141 -1.57 -10.17 9.37
CA LYS A 141 -1.85 -9.11 8.38
C LYS A 141 -3.07 -8.28 8.79
N ARG A 142 -4.16 -8.90 9.27
CA ARG A 142 -5.32 -8.20 9.83
C ARG A 142 -4.95 -7.30 11.02
N VAL A 143 -4.10 -7.77 11.92
CA VAL A 143 -3.59 -6.94 13.05
C VAL A 143 -2.82 -5.74 12.53
N GLY A 144 -1.93 -5.92 11.54
CA GLY A 144 -1.16 -4.84 10.93
C GLY A 144 -2.05 -3.77 10.28
N VAL A 145 -3.06 -4.20 9.52
CA VAL A 145 -4.06 -3.30 8.91
C VAL A 145 -4.87 -2.58 10.00
N ALA A 146 -5.40 -3.30 10.99
CA ALA A 146 -6.15 -2.72 12.09
C ALA A 146 -5.34 -1.68 12.87
N ARG A 147 -4.06 -1.95 13.15
CA ARG A 147 -3.13 -1.02 13.81
C ARG A 147 -2.95 0.27 13.01
N ALA A 148 -2.76 0.15 11.69
CA ALA A 148 -2.56 1.30 10.82
C ALA A 148 -3.81 2.19 10.75
N PHE A 149 -4.99 1.61 10.63
CA PHE A 149 -6.25 2.35 10.65
C PHE A 149 -6.57 2.95 12.03
N ALA A 150 -6.30 2.21 13.12
CA ALA A 150 -6.55 2.66 14.49
C ALA A 150 -5.74 3.90 14.85
N ALA A 151 -4.53 4.05 14.31
CA ALA A 151 -3.70 5.23 14.49
C ALA A 151 -4.30 6.51 13.89
N ASP A 152 -5.36 6.41 13.11
CA ASP A 152 -6.09 7.50 12.44
C ASP A 152 -5.20 8.48 11.65
N PRO A 153 -4.28 8.00 10.78
CA PRO A 153 -3.39 8.86 10.03
C PRO A 153 -4.15 9.62 8.93
N GLU A 154 -3.53 10.67 8.40
CA GLU A 154 -4.05 11.37 7.21
C GLU A 154 -3.87 10.55 5.93
N VAL A 155 -2.76 9.79 5.82
CA VAL A 155 -2.43 8.93 4.69
C VAL A 155 -2.04 7.54 5.16
N LEU A 156 -2.63 6.51 4.59
CA LEU A 156 -2.26 5.11 4.77
C LEU A 156 -1.36 4.65 3.62
N LEU A 157 -0.22 4.11 3.95
CA LEU A 157 0.77 3.58 3.02
C LEU A 157 0.82 2.05 3.19
N MET A 158 0.64 1.29 2.11
CA MET A 158 0.59 -0.17 2.18
C MET A 158 1.49 -0.79 1.11
N ASP A 159 2.53 -1.50 1.54
CA ASP A 159 3.52 -2.13 0.68
C ASP A 159 3.21 -3.64 0.57
N GLU A 160 2.56 -4.06 -0.51
CA GLU A 160 2.17 -5.45 -0.81
C GLU A 160 1.59 -6.23 0.40
N PRO A 161 0.60 -5.68 1.14
CA PRO A 161 0.18 -6.25 2.43
C PRO A 161 -0.42 -7.66 2.33
N PHE A 162 -0.79 -8.11 1.12
CA PHE A 162 -1.43 -9.39 0.86
C PHE A 162 -0.60 -10.34 -0.01
N GLY A 163 0.67 -9.99 -0.32
CA GLY A 163 1.51 -10.70 -1.30
C GLY A 163 1.78 -12.18 -0.96
N GLU A 164 1.89 -12.52 0.33
CA GLU A 164 2.23 -13.86 0.80
C GLU A 164 1.01 -14.75 1.13
N LEU A 165 -0.21 -14.26 0.87
CA LEU A 165 -1.43 -14.97 1.23
C LEU A 165 -1.92 -15.85 0.08
N ASP A 166 -2.57 -16.96 0.45
CA ASP A 166 -3.34 -17.75 -0.50
C ASP A 166 -4.51 -16.95 -1.08
N GLU A 167 -4.99 -17.35 -2.25
CA GLU A 167 -5.99 -16.59 -3.01
C GLU A 167 -7.29 -16.37 -2.23
N GLN A 168 -7.77 -17.37 -1.49
CA GLN A 168 -9.04 -17.28 -0.76
C GLN A 168 -8.93 -16.28 0.40
N THR A 169 -7.85 -16.38 1.18
CA THR A 169 -7.56 -15.46 2.28
C THR A 169 -7.35 -14.04 1.76
N ARG A 170 -6.69 -13.87 0.61
CA ARG A 170 -6.47 -12.58 -0.04
C ARG A 170 -7.79 -11.90 -0.41
N VAL A 171 -8.70 -12.61 -1.08
CA VAL A 171 -10.02 -12.07 -1.47
C VAL A 171 -10.82 -11.60 -0.26
N LEU A 172 -10.83 -12.40 0.83
CA LEU A 172 -11.52 -12.02 2.07
C LEU A 172 -10.91 -10.74 2.69
N LEU A 173 -9.59 -10.66 2.76
CA LEU A 173 -8.91 -9.49 3.34
C LEU A 173 -9.08 -8.23 2.49
N GLN A 174 -9.10 -8.35 1.17
CA GLN A 174 -9.42 -7.24 0.26
C GLN A 174 -10.83 -6.70 0.54
N ALA A 175 -11.82 -7.59 0.66
CA ALA A 175 -13.18 -7.18 0.95
C ALA A 175 -13.31 -6.48 2.33
N GLU A 176 -12.61 -7.00 3.35
CA GLU A 176 -12.53 -6.36 4.67
C GLU A 176 -11.86 -4.97 4.59
N LEU A 177 -10.74 -4.87 3.87
CA LEU A 177 -10.02 -3.60 3.69
C LEU A 177 -10.91 -2.56 3.01
N VAL A 178 -11.59 -2.92 1.91
CA VAL A 178 -12.52 -2.04 1.20
C VAL A 178 -13.62 -1.55 2.13
N LYS A 179 -14.23 -2.46 2.92
CA LYS A 179 -15.28 -2.11 3.88
C LYS A 179 -14.79 -1.11 4.94
N ILE A 180 -13.62 -1.37 5.55
CA ILE A 180 -13.04 -0.46 6.55
C ILE A 180 -12.72 0.89 5.92
N TRP A 181 -12.19 0.90 4.69
CA TRP A 181 -11.83 2.12 3.97
C TRP A 181 -13.07 2.92 3.55
N ASP A 182 -14.13 2.28 3.02
CA ASP A 182 -15.36 2.96 2.60
C ASP A 182 -16.03 3.73 3.76
N GLU A 183 -15.90 3.23 4.99
CA GLU A 183 -16.40 3.92 6.18
C GLU A 183 -15.57 5.16 6.58
N ASN A 184 -14.27 5.17 6.28
CA ASN A 184 -13.33 6.20 6.78
C ASN A 184 -12.82 7.13 5.68
N ARG A 185 -12.84 6.69 4.42
CA ARG A 185 -12.37 7.46 3.24
C ARG A 185 -11.00 8.10 3.41
N LYS A 186 -10.06 7.38 4.04
CA LYS A 186 -8.67 7.81 4.15
C LYS A 186 -7.99 7.84 2.78
N THR A 187 -7.04 8.75 2.60
CA THR A 187 -6.13 8.66 1.46
C THR A 187 -5.25 7.43 1.62
N VAL A 188 -5.23 6.56 0.62
CA VAL A 188 -4.43 5.32 0.63
C VAL A 188 -3.51 5.29 -0.57
N VAL A 189 -2.23 4.96 -0.34
CA VAL A 189 -1.29 4.55 -1.39
C VAL A 189 -0.97 3.08 -1.16
N PHE A 190 -1.32 2.25 -2.12
CA PHE A 190 -1.24 0.79 -2.02
C PHE A 190 -0.36 0.22 -3.12
N ILE A 191 0.60 -0.60 -2.77
CA ILE A 191 1.46 -1.31 -3.74
C ILE A 191 0.95 -2.72 -3.93
N THR A 192 0.87 -3.14 -5.19
CA THR A 192 0.65 -4.52 -5.59
C THR A 192 1.32 -4.83 -6.92
N HIS A 193 1.51 -6.12 -7.18
CA HIS A 193 1.86 -6.65 -8.51
C HIS A 193 0.68 -7.36 -9.20
N SER A 194 -0.49 -7.42 -8.53
CA SER A 194 -1.71 -8.05 -9.06
C SER A 194 -2.61 -7.01 -9.74
N ILE A 195 -2.92 -7.22 -11.02
CA ILE A 195 -3.85 -6.39 -11.77
C ILE A 195 -5.26 -6.48 -11.18
N ASP A 196 -5.71 -7.69 -10.83
CA ASP A 196 -7.03 -7.92 -10.23
C ASP A 196 -7.19 -7.13 -8.93
N GLU A 197 -6.19 -7.20 -8.05
CA GLU A 197 -6.17 -6.46 -6.80
C GLU A 197 -6.23 -4.94 -7.03
N ALA A 198 -5.42 -4.45 -7.98
CA ALA A 198 -5.42 -3.04 -8.34
C ALA A 198 -6.79 -2.57 -8.82
N ILE A 199 -7.48 -3.33 -9.67
CA ILE A 199 -8.82 -2.97 -10.18
C ILE A 199 -9.87 -2.99 -9.05
N VAL A 200 -9.83 -3.97 -8.17
CA VAL A 200 -10.81 -4.08 -7.07
C VAL A 200 -10.67 -2.91 -6.08
N LEU A 201 -9.43 -2.52 -5.76
CA LEU A 201 -9.14 -1.56 -4.70
C LEU A 201 -9.11 -0.11 -5.19
N ALA A 202 -8.49 0.17 -6.33
CA ALA A 202 -8.10 1.53 -6.72
C ALA A 202 -9.24 2.40 -7.27
N ASP A 203 -9.17 3.70 -7.00
CA ASP A 203 -9.86 4.72 -7.78
C ASP A 203 -9.02 5.09 -9.02
N ARG A 204 -7.69 5.15 -8.85
CA ARG A 204 -6.70 5.29 -9.93
C ARG A 204 -5.51 4.36 -9.71
N ILE A 205 -4.96 3.87 -10.82
CA ILE A 205 -3.80 2.97 -10.85
C ILE A 205 -2.67 3.67 -11.59
N LEU A 206 -1.53 3.86 -10.93
CA LEU A 206 -0.29 4.26 -11.57
C LEU A 206 0.45 3.01 -12.00
N VAL A 207 0.77 2.91 -13.29
CA VAL A 207 1.64 1.87 -13.85
C VAL A 207 3.05 2.42 -13.94
N MET A 208 4.01 1.72 -13.32
CA MET A 208 5.43 2.08 -13.34
C MET A 208 6.20 1.31 -14.40
N THR A 209 7.23 1.94 -14.97
CA THR A 209 8.20 1.27 -15.85
C THR A 209 9.09 0.32 -15.05
N ALA A 210 9.82 -0.58 -15.72
CA ALA A 210 10.98 -1.26 -15.14
C ALA A 210 12.02 -0.24 -14.62
N ALA A 211 13.00 -0.71 -13.85
CA ALA A 211 14.07 0.14 -13.33
C ALA A 211 14.82 0.90 -14.46
N PRO A 212 15.16 2.19 -14.27
CA PRO A 212 14.72 3.05 -13.17
C PRO A 212 13.22 3.39 -13.26
N GLY A 213 12.52 3.33 -12.11
CA GLY A 213 11.08 3.53 -12.05
C GLY A 213 10.67 4.93 -12.49
N ARG A 214 9.72 4.98 -13.42
CA ARG A 214 9.06 6.20 -13.93
C ARG A 214 7.56 5.98 -14.00
N VAL A 215 6.79 7.05 -14.10
CA VAL A 215 5.37 6.96 -14.43
C VAL A 215 5.22 6.56 -15.89
N LYS A 216 4.63 5.40 -16.16
CA LYS A 216 4.26 4.98 -17.53
C LYS A 216 2.87 5.49 -17.91
N ALA A 217 1.91 5.30 -17.02
CA ALA A 217 0.54 5.76 -17.20
C ALA A 217 -0.19 5.85 -15.86
N VAL A 218 -1.24 6.66 -15.80
CA VAL A 218 -2.23 6.64 -14.72
C VAL A 218 -3.58 6.28 -15.34
N VAL A 219 -4.21 5.23 -14.83
CA VAL A 219 -5.46 4.67 -15.37
C VAL A 219 -6.56 4.84 -14.31
N GLU A 220 -7.69 5.42 -14.71
CA GLU A 220 -8.87 5.52 -13.85
C GLU A 220 -9.63 4.19 -13.84
N VAL A 221 -10.18 3.82 -12.69
CA VAL A 221 -10.99 2.61 -12.53
C VAL A 221 -12.46 3.00 -12.56
N PRO A 222 -13.19 2.68 -13.65
CA PRO A 222 -14.53 3.22 -13.92
C PRO A 222 -15.65 2.49 -13.17
N PHE A 223 -15.34 1.81 -12.07
CA PHE A 223 -16.35 1.07 -11.31
C PHE A 223 -16.81 1.88 -10.10
N PRO A 224 -18.14 2.04 -9.91
CA PRO A 224 -18.69 2.75 -8.77
C PRO A 224 -18.43 1.99 -7.46
N ARG A 225 -18.53 2.70 -6.33
CA ARG A 225 -18.46 2.12 -4.98
C ARG A 225 -19.86 2.08 -4.36
N PRO A 226 -20.17 1.15 -3.44
CA PRO A 226 -19.29 0.08 -2.95
C PRO A 226 -19.03 -1.01 -4.01
N ARG A 227 -17.81 -1.56 -4.00
CA ARG A 227 -17.40 -2.57 -4.97
C ARG A 227 -17.53 -3.97 -4.40
N GLN A 228 -18.12 -4.85 -5.18
CA GLN A 228 -18.15 -6.29 -4.93
C GLN A 228 -17.28 -6.98 -5.98
N ALA A 229 -16.12 -7.50 -5.57
CA ALA A 229 -15.11 -8.06 -6.48
C ALA A 229 -15.69 -9.14 -7.41
N TYR A 230 -16.64 -9.96 -6.91
CA TYR A 230 -17.26 -11.02 -7.71
C TYR A 230 -18.16 -10.45 -8.81
N GLU A 231 -18.99 -9.45 -8.51
CA GLU A 231 -19.89 -8.82 -9.47
C GLU A 231 -19.11 -8.02 -10.53
N MET A 232 -18.06 -7.31 -10.10
CA MET A 232 -17.19 -6.56 -11.02
C MET A 232 -16.57 -7.47 -12.08
N ARG A 233 -16.13 -8.68 -11.72
CA ARG A 233 -15.51 -9.64 -12.64
C ARG A 233 -16.47 -10.13 -13.74
N ALA A 234 -17.78 -10.06 -13.52
CA ALA A 234 -18.79 -10.39 -14.50
C ALA A 234 -19.04 -9.26 -15.53
N ASP A 235 -18.61 -8.03 -15.24
CA ASP A 235 -18.76 -6.89 -16.16
C ASP A 235 -17.73 -6.97 -17.30
N PRO A 236 -18.14 -6.88 -18.57
CA PRO A 236 -17.22 -6.83 -19.72
C PRO A 236 -16.18 -5.70 -19.65
N ALA A 237 -16.47 -4.60 -18.93
CA ALA A 237 -15.52 -3.52 -18.69
C ALA A 237 -14.32 -3.97 -17.87
N TYR A 238 -14.50 -4.94 -16.97
CA TYR A 238 -13.43 -5.51 -16.15
C TYR A 238 -12.37 -6.20 -17.03
N GLY A 239 -12.80 -7.05 -17.96
CA GLY A 239 -11.89 -7.71 -18.91
C GLY A 239 -11.15 -6.72 -19.80
N ARG A 240 -11.81 -5.65 -20.26
CA ARG A 240 -11.15 -4.58 -21.04
C ARG A 240 -10.08 -3.86 -20.22
N LEU A 241 -10.34 -3.57 -18.94
CA LEU A 241 -9.38 -2.92 -18.07
C LEU A 241 -8.17 -3.81 -17.74
N ILE A 242 -8.38 -5.11 -17.51
CA ILE A 242 -7.29 -6.10 -17.39
C ILE A 242 -6.43 -6.08 -18.64
N HIS A 243 -7.02 -6.15 -19.82
CA HIS A 243 -6.28 -6.15 -21.09
C HIS A 243 -5.47 -4.87 -21.28
N GLN A 244 -6.05 -3.70 -20.93
CA GLN A 244 -5.37 -2.41 -20.98
C GLN A 244 -4.16 -2.37 -20.03
N LEU A 245 -4.34 -2.75 -18.76
CA LEU A 245 -3.27 -2.76 -17.77
C LEU A 245 -2.18 -3.76 -18.10
N TRP A 246 -2.57 -4.96 -18.59
CA TRP A 246 -1.60 -5.95 -19.05
C TRP A 246 -0.79 -5.46 -20.26
N GLY A 247 -1.44 -4.78 -21.21
CA GLY A 247 -0.75 -4.14 -22.34
C GLY A 247 0.31 -3.14 -21.90
N LEU A 248 0.04 -2.36 -20.85
CA LEU A 248 1.00 -1.42 -20.27
C LEU A 248 2.15 -2.12 -19.52
N LEU A 249 1.86 -3.24 -18.83
CA LEU A 249 2.82 -3.94 -17.97
C LEU A 249 3.72 -4.92 -18.71
N ARG A 250 3.21 -5.58 -19.76
CA ARG A 250 3.88 -6.72 -20.40
C ARG A 250 5.33 -6.42 -20.80
N GLU A 251 5.55 -5.30 -21.47
CA GLU A 251 6.91 -4.91 -21.88
C GLU A 251 7.82 -4.63 -20.70
N GLU A 252 7.30 -4.00 -19.64
CA GLU A 252 8.07 -3.67 -18.45
C GLU A 252 8.45 -4.93 -17.64
N VAL A 253 7.53 -5.91 -17.57
CA VAL A 253 7.83 -7.22 -16.96
C VAL A 253 8.90 -7.98 -17.76
N LEU A 254 8.85 -7.92 -19.10
CA LEU A 254 9.86 -8.56 -19.93
C LEU A 254 11.24 -7.88 -19.80
N LYS A 255 11.27 -6.55 -19.72
CA LYS A 255 12.52 -5.79 -19.47
C LYS A 255 13.12 -6.16 -18.11
N ALA A 256 12.33 -6.13 -17.05
CA ALA A 256 12.79 -6.47 -15.70
C ALA A 256 13.37 -7.90 -15.64
N LYS A 257 12.73 -8.89 -16.28
CA LYS A 257 13.27 -10.27 -16.37
C LYS A 257 14.54 -10.36 -17.19
N GLY A 258 14.68 -9.58 -18.25
CA GLY A 258 15.89 -9.53 -19.06
C GLY A 258 17.09 -8.96 -18.28
N GLU A 259 16.86 -7.97 -17.44
CA GLU A 259 17.87 -7.41 -16.55
C GLU A 259 18.28 -8.38 -15.43
N GLU A 260 17.33 -9.12 -14.84
CA GLU A 260 17.62 -10.17 -13.86
C GLU A 260 18.53 -11.28 -14.43
N VAL A 261 18.30 -11.69 -15.67
CA VAL A 261 19.13 -12.70 -16.36
C VAL A 261 20.53 -12.16 -16.64
N ALA A 262 20.68 -10.89 -17.00
CA ALA A 262 21.96 -10.25 -17.27
C ALA A 262 22.84 -10.11 -16.01
N VAL A 263 22.22 -9.93 -14.84
CA VAL A 263 22.92 -9.83 -13.54
C VAL A 263 23.38 -11.20 -13.02
N HIS A 264 22.75 -12.28 -13.45
CA HIS A 264 23.05 -13.66 -12.98
C HIS A 264 23.98 -14.46 -13.89
N VAL A 265 24.51 -13.88 -14.96
CA VAL A 265 25.56 -14.52 -15.77
C VAL A 265 26.92 -14.25 -15.11
N PRO A 266 27.57 -15.23 -14.44
CA PRO A 266 28.91 -15.05 -13.97
C PRO A 266 29.80 -14.83 -15.20
N LEU A 267 30.50 -13.72 -15.24
CA LEU A 267 31.63 -13.54 -16.17
C LEU A 267 32.65 -14.64 -15.81
N ILE A 268 32.73 -15.67 -16.66
CA ILE A 268 33.76 -16.71 -16.64
C ILE A 268 35.08 -16.08 -17.07
#